data_18c3d370600ca0d4979620665ccf4485
#
_entry.id   18c3d370600ca0d4979620665ccf4485
#
_cell.length_a   1.000
_cell.length_b   1.000
_cell.length_c   1.000
_cell.angle_alpha   90.00
_cell.angle_beta   90.00
_cell.angle_gamma   90.00
#
_symmetry.space_group_name_H-M   'P 1'
#
loop_
_entity.id
_entity.type
_entity.pdbx_description
1 polymer ?
#
loop_
_entity_poly.entity_id
_entity_poly.type
_entity_poly.pdbx_seq_one_letter_code
_entity_poly.pdbx_strand_id
1 'polypeptide(L)'
;LINQMLKYPENSAGSVMTVEYVSFKDNCTVKQAIDYYRKIAIDKEETDICFVTDSKKKLVGIISLKTLILSNDDSYIKNEMDTNFVSVLTKDDQEEIAALFRKYDLTTMPVVDQEDRLVGVITVDDIVDVIDQENTEDIQKMAAMNPSDEEYLKESVISLAKHRILWLLVLMISATFTGMVIKKYEEVLQSAVYLAVFIPMLMDTGGNAGSQSATL
;
A
#
# COMPACT_ATOMS: atom_id res chain seq x y z
N LEU A 1 7.91 -3.09 -21.32
CA LEU A 1 7.46 -3.25 -19.94
C LEU A 1 7.51 -1.91 -19.20
N ILE A 2 8.67 -1.32 -18.97
CA ILE A 2 8.86 -0.05 -18.23
C ILE A 2 7.94 1.08 -18.73
N ASN A 3 7.78 1.27 -20.05
CA ASN A 3 6.91 2.30 -20.63
C ASN A 3 5.39 2.05 -20.44
N GLN A 4 4.97 0.88 -20.00
CA GLN A 4 3.56 0.61 -19.69
C GLN A 4 3.25 0.91 -18.22
N MET A 5 4.18 0.61 -17.33
CA MET A 5 4.05 0.90 -15.90
C MET A 5 4.08 2.42 -15.61
N LEU A 6 4.90 3.19 -16.35
CA LEU A 6 4.95 4.66 -16.24
C LEU A 6 3.66 5.40 -16.63
N LYS A 7 2.62 4.69 -17.10
CA LYS A 7 1.32 5.29 -17.46
C LYS A 7 0.30 5.30 -16.32
N TYR A 8 0.57 4.58 -15.24
CA TYR A 8 -0.34 4.52 -14.11
C TYR A 8 0.05 5.57 -13.06
N PRO A 9 -0.92 6.07 -12.28
CA PRO A 9 -0.61 6.95 -11.16
C PRO A 9 0.32 6.27 -10.16
N GLU A 10 1.16 7.05 -9.50
CA GLU A 10 1.92 6.59 -8.34
C GLU A 10 0.94 6.09 -7.25
N ASN A 11 1.37 5.14 -6.44
CA ASN A 11 0.58 4.52 -5.35
C ASN A 11 -0.72 3.85 -5.83
N SER A 12 -0.77 3.36 -7.08
CA SER A 12 -1.92 2.63 -7.62
C SER A 12 -1.60 1.16 -7.90
N ALA A 13 -2.62 0.30 -8.02
CA ALA A 13 -2.47 -1.10 -8.46
C ALA A 13 -1.59 -1.23 -9.72
N GLY A 14 -1.76 -0.31 -10.66
CA GLY A 14 -1.01 -0.32 -11.91
C GLY A 14 0.47 0.01 -11.77
N SER A 15 0.89 0.72 -10.71
CA SER A 15 2.30 1.03 -10.45
C SER A 15 3.04 -0.12 -9.76
N VAL A 16 2.32 -0.94 -9.00
CA VAL A 16 2.88 -2.06 -8.21
C VAL A 16 2.80 -3.40 -8.96
N MET A 17 1.86 -3.55 -9.91
CA MET A 17 1.62 -4.82 -10.60
C MET A 17 2.78 -5.29 -11.46
N THR A 18 2.97 -6.61 -11.55
CA THR A 18 3.79 -7.28 -12.56
C THR A 18 2.93 -7.80 -13.73
N VAL A 19 3.53 -7.95 -14.92
CA VAL A 19 2.89 -8.60 -16.08
C VAL A 19 3.42 -10.03 -16.30
N GLU A 20 4.18 -10.53 -15.35
CA GLU A 20 4.84 -11.84 -15.42
C GLU A 20 4.01 -12.92 -14.76
N TYR A 21 2.84 -13.19 -15.30
CA TYR A 21 1.88 -14.19 -14.83
C TYR A 21 1.56 -15.24 -15.91
N VAL A 22 0.94 -16.36 -15.48
CA VAL A 22 0.44 -17.39 -16.38
C VAL A 22 -1.06 -17.25 -16.57
N SER A 23 -1.52 -17.23 -17.82
CA SER A 23 -2.95 -17.22 -18.13
C SER A 23 -3.33 -18.24 -19.19
N PHE A 24 -4.52 -18.83 -19.02
CA PHE A 24 -5.12 -19.80 -19.93
C PHE A 24 -6.40 -19.27 -20.54
N LYS A 25 -6.81 -19.87 -21.66
CA LYS A 25 -8.14 -19.65 -22.21
C LYS A 25 -9.14 -20.61 -21.56
N ASP A 26 -10.35 -20.10 -21.28
CA ASP A 26 -11.46 -20.87 -20.69
C ASP A 26 -11.84 -22.13 -21.49
N ASN A 27 -11.61 -22.12 -22.81
CA ASN A 27 -11.95 -23.19 -23.73
C ASN A 27 -10.83 -24.24 -23.99
N CYS A 28 -9.68 -24.12 -23.31
CA CYS A 28 -8.63 -25.12 -23.41
C CYS A 28 -8.87 -26.30 -22.43
N THR A 29 -8.30 -27.47 -22.75
CA THR A 29 -8.30 -28.60 -21.83
C THR A 29 -7.18 -28.49 -20.81
N VAL A 30 -7.32 -29.21 -19.68
CA VAL A 30 -6.29 -29.28 -18.62
C VAL A 30 -4.95 -29.73 -19.21
N LYS A 31 -4.93 -30.71 -20.08
CA LYS A 31 -3.70 -31.16 -20.74
C LYS A 31 -3.02 -30.06 -21.56
N GLN A 32 -3.81 -29.32 -22.34
CA GLN A 32 -3.29 -28.21 -23.13
C GLN A 32 -2.73 -27.10 -22.23
N ALA A 33 -3.38 -26.81 -21.11
CA ALA A 33 -2.94 -25.83 -20.15
C ALA A 33 -1.62 -26.27 -19.48
N ILE A 34 -1.49 -27.52 -19.07
CA ILE A 34 -0.25 -28.06 -18.47
C ILE A 34 0.90 -28.03 -19.50
N ASP A 35 0.65 -28.40 -20.75
CA ASP A 35 1.67 -28.39 -21.79
C ASP A 35 2.12 -26.94 -22.13
N TYR A 36 1.21 -25.99 -22.06
CA TYR A 36 1.51 -24.58 -22.21
C TYR A 36 2.28 -24.02 -20.99
N TYR A 37 1.83 -24.35 -19.78
CA TYR A 37 2.48 -23.98 -18.52
C TYR A 37 3.95 -24.41 -18.51
N ARG A 38 4.27 -25.64 -18.85
CA ARG A 38 5.63 -26.18 -18.91
C ARG A 38 6.58 -25.40 -19.83
N LYS A 39 6.03 -24.72 -20.83
CA LYS A 39 6.83 -23.93 -21.77
C LYS A 39 7.11 -22.52 -21.30
N ILE A 40 6.22 -21.92 -20.53
CA ILE A 40 6.29 -20.50 -20.21
C ILE A 40 6.59 -20.19 -18.75
N ALA A 41 6.35 -21.12 -17.82
CA ALA A 41 6.47 -20.87 -16.38
C ALA A 41 7.89 -20.55 -15.92
N ILE A 42 8.92 -20.97 -16.69
CA ILE A 42 10.34 -20.72 -16.34
C ILE A 42 10.66 -19.23 -16.29
N ASP A 43 9.98 -18.43 -17.14
CA ASP A 43 10.22 -17.00 -17.29
C ASP A 43 9.15 -16.15 -16.59
N LYS A 44 8.37 -16.76 -15.67
CA LYS A 44 7.28 -16.09 -14.97
C LYS A 44 7.56 -16.05 -13.47
N GLU A 45 7.23 -14.92 -12.87
CA GLU A 45 7.40 -14.66 -11.44
C GLU A 45 6.29 -15.36 -10.63
N GLU A 46 5.03 -15.16 -11.03
CA GLU A 46 3.89 -15.81 -10.40
C GLU A 46 3.43 -17.04 -11.21
N THR A 47 3.51 -18.19 -10.60
CA THR A 47 3.21 -19.49 -11.23
C THR A 47 2.26 -20.38 -10.45
N ASP A 48 2.04 -20.14 -9.15
CA ASP A 48 1.21 -21.01 -8.31
C ASP A 48 -0.28 -20.83 -8.60
N ILE A 49 -0.68 -19.59 -8.94
CA ILE A 49 -2.04 -19.26 -9.36
C ILE A 49 -2.01 -18.85 -10.82
N CYS A 50 -2.80 -19.53 -11.63
CA CYS A 50 -2.97 -19.23 -13.04
C CYS A 50 -4.32 -18.57 -13.26
N PHE A 51 -4.38 -17.62 -14.18
CA PHE A 51 -5.56 -16.84 -14.46
C PHE A 51 -6.29 -17.38 -15.70
N VAL A 52 -7.60 -17.36 -15.68
CA VAL A 52 -8.42 -17.85 -16.81
C VAL A 52 -9.11 -16.67 -17.47
N THR A 53 -8.91 -16.55 -18.79
CA THR A 53 -9.48 -15.45 -19.57
C THR A 53 -10.33 -15.95 -20.72
N ASP A 54 -11.35 -15.17 -21.08
CA ASP A 54 -12.15 -15.40 -22.26
C ASP A 54 -11.41 -15.04 -23.58
N SER A 55 -12.11 -15.12 -24.72
CA SER A 55 -11.58 -14.73 -26.02
C SER A 55 -11.24 -13.22 -26.12
N LYS A 56 -11.83 -12.37 -25.29
CA LYS A 56 -11.61 -10.92 -25.21
C LYS A 56 -10.59 -10.51 -24.16
N LYS A 57 -9.91 -11.48 -23.54
CA LYS A 57 -8.97 -11.30 -22.41
C LYS A 57 -9.63 -10.85 -21.11
N LYS A 58 -10.96 -10.93 -20.97
CA LYS A 58 -11.61 -10.70 -19.68
C LYS A 58 -11.26 -11.82 -18.71
N LEU A 59 -10.98 -11.44 -17.46
CA LEU A 59 -10.75 -12.39 -16.38
C LEU A 59 -12.09 -13.07 -16.03
N VAL A 60 -12.13 -14.39 -16.12
CA VAL A 60 -13.34 -15.19 -15.86
C VAL A 60 -13.16 -16.19 -14.72
N GLY A 61 -11.94 -16.44 -14.27
CA GLY A 61 -11.64 -17.32 -13.17
C GLY A 61 -10.16 -17.40 -12.86
N ILE A 62 -9.86 -18.12 -11.80
CA ILE A 62 -8.50 -18.47 -11.39
C ILE A 62 -8.40 -20.00 -11.23
N ILE A 63 -7.23 -20.55 -11.38
CA ILE A 63 -6.97 -21.97 -11.14
C ILE A 63 -5.59 -22.14 -10.51
N SER A 64 -5.52 -22.89 -9.40
CA SER A 64 -4.23 -23.18 -8.78
C SER A 64 -3.47 -24.26 -9.56
N LEU A 65 -2.15 -24.23 -9.55
CA LEU A 65 -1.32 -25.28 -10.12
C LEU A 65 -1.67 -26.65 -9.52
N LYS A 66 -1.99 -26.70 -8.21
CA LYS A 66 -2.44 -27.90 -7.54
C LYS A 66 -3.72 -28.46 -8.18
N THR A 67 -4.74 -27.62 -8.39
CA THR A 67 -5.99 -28.03 -9.03
C THR A 67 -5.72 -28.53 -10.45
N LEU A 68 -4.89 -27.80 -11.21
CA LEU A 68 -4.52 -28.16 -12.56
C LEU A 68 -3.87 -29.57 -12.66
N ILE A 69 -2.98 -29.91 -11.72
CA ILE A 69 -2.29 -31.21 -11.66
C ILE A 69 -3.24 -32.35 -11.25
N LEU A 70 -4.23 -32.06 -10.39
CA LEU A 70 -5.17 -33.09 -9.88
C LEU A 70 -6.39 -33.30 -10.76
N SER A 71 -6.66 -32.40 -11.71
CA SER A 71 -7.81 -32.47 -12.62
C SER A 71 -7.54 -33.45 -13.75
N ASN A 72 -8.64 -33.92 -14.37
CA ASN A 72 -8.54 -34.85 -15.51
C ASN A 72 -8.03 -34.12 -16.77
N ASP A 73 -7.09 -34.72 -17.49
CA ASP A 73 -6.47 -34.19 -18.71
C ASP A 73 -7.47 -33.71 -19.76
N ASP A 74 -8.61 -34.41 -19.90
CA ASP A 74 -9.65 -34.14 -20.90
C ASP A 74 -10.69 -33.09 -20.43
N SER A 75 -10.67 -32.68 -19.16
CA SER A 75 -11.56 -31.64 -18.63
C SER A 75 -11.22 -30.28 -19.24
N TYR A 76 -12.24 -29.42 -19.44
CA TYR A 76 -12.03 -28.04 -19.82
C TYR A 76 -11.71 -27.18 -18.61
N ILE A 77 -10.79 -26.20 -18.75
CA ILE A 77 -10.38 -25.30 -17.69
C ILE A 77 -11.58 -24.56 -17.07
N LYS A 78 -12.57 -24.17 -17.85
CA LYS A 78 -13.79 -23.52 -17.37
C LYS A 78 -14.60 -24.33 -16.34
N ASN A 79 -14.44 -25.67 -16.31
CA ASN A 79 -15.14 -26.52 -15.36
C ASN A 79 -14.34 -26.72 -14.05
N GLU A 80 -13.03 -26.46 -14.07
CA GLU A 80 -12.10 -26.68 -12.97
C GLU A 80 -11.69 -25.38 -12.27
N MET A 81 -11.89 -24.23 -12.93
CA MET A 81 -11.53 -22.92 -12.41
C MET A 81 -12.46 -22.49 -11.28
N ASP A 82 -11.92 -21.70 -10.35
CA ASP A 82 -12.70 -20.97 -9.36
C ASP A 82 -13.13 -19.62 -9.95
N THR A 83 -14.43 -19.34 -9.86
CA THR A 83 -15.03 -18.07 -10.30
C THR A 83 -15.23 -17.07 -9.16
N ASN A 84 -14.98 -17.51 -7.92
CA ASN A 84 -15.04 -16.64 -6.75
C ASN A 84 -13.65 -16.11 -6.40
N PHE A 85 -13.23 -15.07 -7.09
CA PHE A 85 -11.95 -14.42 -6.89
C PHE A 85 -12.12 -12.92 -6.62
N VAL A 86 -11.12 -12.33 -5.98
CA VAL A 86 -11.01 -10.87 -5.78
C VAL A 86 -10.10 -10.31 -6.86
N SER A 87 -10.49 -9.20 -7.46
CA SER A 87 -9.68 -8.46 -8.43
C SER A 87 -9.75 -6.96 -8.12
N VAL A 88 -8.75 -6.21 -8.55
CA VAL A 88 -8.67 -4.75 -8.39
C VAL A 88 -8.48 -4.07 -9.73
N LEU A 89 -8.89 -2.81 -9.81
CA LEU A 89 -8.70 -1.97 -10.98
C LEU A 89 -7.29 -1.38 -10.97
N THR A 90 -6.75 -1.10 -12.15
CA THR A 90 -5.43 -0.46 -12.30
C THR A 90 -5.25 0.87 -11.55
N LYS A 91 -6.35 1.53 -11.17
CA LYS A 91 -6.36 2.83 -10.48
C LYS A 91 -6.65 2.74 -8.99
N ASP A 92 -6.92 1.54 -8.49
CA ASP A 92 -7.20 1.34 -7.06
C ASP A 92 -5.94 1.65 -6.24
N ASP A 93 -6.13 2.20 -5.06
CA ASP A 93 -5.08 2.63 -4.16
C ASP A 93 -4.33 1.43 -3.57
N GLN A 94 -3.00 1.54 -3.49
CA GLN A 94 -2.13 0.46 -3.00
C GLN A 94 -2.40 0.11 -1.52
N GLU A 95 -2.77 1.07 -0.68
CA GLU A 95 -3.09 0.83 0.72
C GLU A 95 -4.38 0.00 0.86
N GLU A 96 -5.42 0.30 0.07
CA GLU A 96 -6.65 -0.48 0.03
C GLU A 96 -6.38 -1.91 -0.44
N ILE A 97 -5.48 -2.09 -1.42
CA ILE A 97 -5.05 -3.41 -1.91
C ILE A 97 -4.34 -4.19 -0.82
N ALA A 98 -3.42 -3.56 -0.08
CA ALA A 98 -2.73 -4.19 1.04
C ALA A 98 -3.72 -4.65 2.13
N ALA A 99 -4.77 -3.86 2.39
CA ALA A 99 -5.84 -4.25 3.29
C ALA A 99 -6.63 -5.48 2.78
N LEU A 100 -6.87 -5.60 1.47
CA LEU A 100 -7.52 -6.76 0.86
C LEU A 100 -6.67 -8.02 0.96
N PHE A 101 -5.35 -7.93 0.72
CA PHE A 101 -4.43 -9.07 0.90
C PHE A 101 -4.51 -9.62 2.32
N ARG A 102 -4.45 -8.74 3.34
CA ARG A 102 -4.56 -9.15 4.76
C ARG A 102 -5.93 -9.72 5.11
N LYS A 103 -7.00 -9.15 4.55
CA LYS A 103 -8.37 -9.57 4.86
C LYS A 103 -8.72 -10.95 4.32
N TYR A 104 -8.20 -11.30 3.16
CA TYR A 104 -8.54 -12.52 2.44
C TYR A 104 -7.38 -13.54 2.38
N ASP A 105 -6.27 -13.28 3.08
CA ASP A 105 -5.07 -14.12 3.12
C ASP A 105 -4.57 -14.49 1.70
N LEU A 106 -4.54 -13.49 0.81
CA LEU A 106 -4.17 -13.69 -0.58
C LEU A 106 -2.64 -13.77 -0.75
N THR A 107 -2.20 -14.60 -1.68
CA THR A 107 -0.81 -14.64 -2.15
C THR A 107 -0.62 -13.84 -3.42
N THR A 108 -1.68 -13.74 -4.24
CA THR A 108 -1.66 -13.04 -5.52
C THR A 108 -3.05 -12.45 -5.81
N MET A 109 -3.08 -11.28 -6.42
CA MET A 109 -4.30 -10.59 -6.79
C MET A 109 -4.25 -10.12 -8.25
N PRO A 110 -5.23 -10.50 -9.08
CA PRO A 110 -5.31 -10.04 -10.46
C PRO A 110 -5.71 -8.56 -10.54
N VAL A 111 -5.05 -7.84 -11.44
CA VAL A 111 -5.35 -6.44 -11.78
C VAL A 111 -6.03 -6.40 -13.13
N VAL A 112 -7.18 -5.72 -13.18
CA VAL A 112 -7.98 -5.61 -14.40
C VAL A 112 -8.14 -4.13 -14.82
N ASP A 113 -8.44 -3.93 -16.10
CA ASP A 113 -8.82 -2.63 -16.62
C ASP A 113 -10.33 -2.36 -16.46
N GLN A 114 -10.81 -1.22 -16.98
CA GLN A 114 -12.23 -0.84 -16.90
C GLN A 114 -13.17 -1.77 -17.67
N GLU A 115 -12.63 -2.58 -18.58
CA GLU A 115 -13.39 -3.58 -19.34
C GLU A 115 -13.23 -5.00 -18.78
N ASP A 116 -12.76 -5.15 -17.54
CA ASP A 116 -12.49 -6.41 -16.84
C ASP A 116 -11.40 -7.28 -17.50
N ARG A 117 -10.55 -6.71 -18.35
CA ARG A 117 -9.45 -7.45 -18.97
C ARG A 117 -8.27 -7.54 -18.01
N LEU A 118 -7.71 -8.74 -17.89
CA LEU A 118 -6.50 -8.96 -17.11
C LEU A 118 -5.30 -8.22 -17.72
N VAL A 119 -4.70 -7.32 -16.94
CA VAL A 119 -3.56 -6.49 -17.36
C VAL A 119 -2.30 -6.78 -16.58
N GLY A 120 -2.42 -7.26 -15.35
CA GLY A 120 -1.31 -7.60 -14.47
C GLY A 120 -1.75 -8.38 -13.26
N VAL A 121 -0.81 -8.62 -12.37
CA VAL A 121 -1.03 -9.24 -11.05
C VAL A 121 -0.17 -8.54 -10.02
N ILE A 122 -0.61 -8.57 -8.78
CA ILE A 122 0.16 -8.10 -7.63
C ILE A 122 0.43 -9.31 -6.76
N THR A 123 1.66 -9.48 -6.32
CA THR A 123 2.08 -10.59 -5.47
C THR A 123 2.21 -10.14 -4.00
N VAL A 124 2.22 -11.09 -3.07
CA VAL A 124 2.28 -10.76 -1.63
C VAL A 124 3.60 -10.12 -1.24
N ASP A 125 4.70 -10.46 -1.90
CA ASP A 125 6.02 -9.86 -1.68
C ASP A 125 6.03 -8.37 -2.05
N ASP A 126 5.45 -7.97 -3.20
CA ASP A 126 5.26 -6.56 -3.56
C ASP A 126 4.40 -5.82 -2.53
N ILE A 127 3.36 -6.48 -2.01
CA ILE A 127 2.47 -5.90 -0.99
C ILE A 127 3.17 -5.73 0.36
N VAL A 128 4.11 -6.59 0.72
CA VAL A 128 4.93 -6.39 1.93
C VAL A 128 5.71 -5.09 1.84
N ASP A 129 6.32 -4.81 0.69
CA ASP A 129 7.05 -3.54 0.47
C ASP A 129 6.10 -2.33 0.53
N VAL A 130 4.91 -2.44 -0.05
CA VAL A 130 3.87 -1.40 0.06
C VAL A 130 3.48 -1.16 1.52
N ILE A 131 3.24 -2.21 2.30
CA ILE A 131 2.88 -2.07 3.73
C ILE A 131 3.99 -1.37 4.50
N ASP A 132 5.24 -1.68 4.25
CA ASP A 132 6.37 -1.04 4.93
C ASP A 132 6.51 0.44 4.52
N GLN A 133 6.27 0.77 3.26
CA GLN A 133 6.25 2.14 2.76
C GLN A 133 5.11 2.95 3.41
N GLU A 134 3.88 2.47 3.39
CA GLU A 134 2.71 3.13 3.99
C GLU A 134 2.90 3.31 5.50
N ASN A 135 3.37 2.30 6.23
CA ASN A 135 3.67 2.41 7.66
C ASN A 135 4.72 3.50 7.93
N THR A 136 5.75 3.60 7.09
CA THR A 136 6.79 4.63 7.22
C THR A 136 6.21 6.02 6.95
N GLU A 137 5.39 6.16 5.92
CA GLU A 137 4.69 7.40 5.59
C GLU A 137 3.79 7.86 6.75
N ASP A 138 3.00 6.94 7.31
CA ASP A 138 2.10 7.21 8.43
C ASP A 138 2.86 7.67 9.68
N ILE A 139 3.98 7.01 10.02
CA ILE A 139 4.83 7.43 11.14
C ILE A 139 5.38 8.84 10.89
N GLN A 140 5.79 9.16 9.67
CA GLN A 140 6.30 10.49 9.32
C GLN A 140 5.18 11.54 9.41
N LYS A 141 3.98 11.24 8.92
CA LYS A 141 2.79 12.10 9.04
C LYS A 141 2.40 12.33 10.50
N MET A 142 2.40 11.29 11.34
CA MET A 142 2.14 11.43 12.79
C MET A 142 3.18 12.33 13.49
N ALA A 143 4.43 12.29 13.03
CA ALA A 143 5.47 13.19 13.49
C ALA A 143 5.41 14.61 12.87
N ALA A 144 4.36 14.90 12.08
CA ALA A 144 4.18 16.14 11.33
C ALA A 144 5.38 16.48 10.41
N MET A 145 5.99 15.45 9.85
CA MET A 145 7.04 15.55 8.82
C MET A 145 6.40 15.38 7.43
N ASN A 146 7.00 16.01 6.42
CA ASN A 146 6.68 15.66 5.04
C ASN A 146 7.27 14.28 4.74
N PRO A 147 6.49 13.34 4.17
CA PRO A 147 6.98 12.03 3.79
C PRO A 147 8.17 12.10 2.82
N SER A 148 9.07 11.15 2.92
CA SER A 148 10.21 10.95 2.03
C SER A 148 10.38 9.46 1.76
N ASP A 149 10.52 9.11 0.49
CA ASP A 149 10.75 7.73 0.04
C ASP A 149 12.23 7.34 0.12
N GLU A 150 13.12 8.28 0.45
CA GLU A 150 14.54 8.01 0.58
C GLU A 150 14.89 7.40 1.95
N GLU A 151 15.79 6.42 1.94
CA GLU A 151 16.33 5.87 3.19
C GLU A 151 17.02 6.96 4.01
N TYR A 152 16.71 7.07 5.28
CA TYR A 152 17.22 8.09 6.21
C TYR A 152 18.75 8.29 6.15
N LEU A 153 19.51 7.22 6.01
CA LEU A 153 20.99 7.28 5.96
C LEU A 153 21.53 7.75 4.61
N LYS A 154 20.73 7.72 3.55
CA LYS A 154 21.12 8.18 2.20
C LYS A 154 20.70 9.63 1.96
N GLU A 155 19.75 10.14 2.74
CA GLU A 155 19.22 11.48 2.60
C GLU A 155 20.21 12.55 3.09
N SER A 156 20.29 13.67 2.39
CA SER A 156 21.15 14.78 2.78
C SER A 156 20.60 15.52 4.02
N VAL A 157 21.48 16.04 4.88
CA VAL A 157 21.09 16.82 6.08
C VAL A 157 20.19 18.01 5.74
N ILE A 158 20.39 18.63 4.57
CA ILE A 158 19.57 19.75 4.12
C ILE A 158 18.17 19.32 3.72
N SER A 159 18.02 18.14 3.08
CA SER A 159 16.74 17.55 2.74
C SER A 159 15.98 17.19 4.02
N LEU A 160 16.61 16.49 4.95
CA LEU A 160 16.03 16.17 6.26
C LEU A 160 15.55 17.42 7.02
N ALA A 161 16.31 18.53 6.94
CA ALA A 161 15.90 19.79 7.55
C ALA A 161 14.65 20.37 6.85
N LYS A 162 14.57 20.32 5.52
CA LYS A 162 13.41 20.83 4.76
C LYS A 162 12.11 20.11 5.12
N HIS A 163 12.13 18.80 5.30
CA HIS A 163 10.96 18.00 5.65
C HIS A 163 10.39 18.33 7.04
N ARG A 164 11.20 18.95 7.91
CA ARG A 164 10.83 19.29 9.31
C ARG A 164 10.59 20.78 9.53
N ILE A 165 11.23 21.67 8.75
CA ILE A 165 11.29 23.10 9.04
C ILE A 165 9.90 23.76 9.04
N LEU A 166 9.00 23.33 8.16
CA LEU A 166 7.66 23.90 8.07
C LEU A 166 6.90 23.74 9.38
N TRP A 167 6.92 22.53 9.93
CA TRP A 167 6.27 22.23 11.21
C TRP A 167 6.95 22.96 12.38
N LEU A 168 8.27 23.02 12.40
CA LEU A 168 9.01 23.76 13.42
C LEU A 168 8.67 25.25 13.41
N LEU A 169 8.45 25.85 12.24
CA LEU A 169 8.00 27.25 12.13
C LEU A 169 6.58 27.42 12.71
N VAL A 170 5.66 26.51 12.45
CA VAL A 170 4.32 26.52 13.04
C VAL A 170 4.40 26.45 14.57
N LEU A 171 5.23 25.55 15.10
CA LEU A 171 5.46 25.42 16.54
C LEU A 171 6.07 26.70 17.14
N MET A 172 7.02 27.33 16.44
CA MET A 172 7.64 28.59 16.88
C MET A 172 6.64 29.76 16.97
N ILE A 173 5.73 29.84 15.98
CA ILE A 173 4.64 30.85 16.00
C ILE A 173 3.70 30.58 17.19
N SER A 174 3.31 29.31 17.40
CA SER A 174 2.46 28.87 18.51
C SER A 174 3.12 29.17 19.86
N ALA A 175 4.42 28.90 20.02
CA ALA A 175 5.18 29.20 21.24
C ALA A 175 5.25 30.69 21.50
N THR A 176 5.41 31.53 20.46
CA THR A 176 5.41 33.00 20.57
C THR A 176 4.06 33.50 21.08
N PHE A 177 2.94 32.94 20.54
CA PHE A 177 1.61 33.28 21.01
C PHE A 177 1.39 32.90 22.47
N THR A 178 1.84 31.73 22.88
CA THR A 178 1.80 31.27 24.28
C THR A 178 2.60 32.24 25.19
N GLY A 179 3.78 32.67 24.75
CA GLY A 179 4.59 33.67 25.47
C GLY A 179 3.87 35.01 25.66
N MET A 180 3.14 35.50 24.66
CA MET A 180 2.33 36.72 24.77
C MET A 180 1.21 36.58 25.79
N VAL A 181 0.54 35.40 25.83
CA VAL A 181 -0.51 35.14 26.82
C VAL A 181 0.08 35.13 28.24
N ILE A 182 1.20 34.44 28.46
CA ILE A 182 1.89 34.43 29.77
C ILE A 182 2.27 35.85 30.21
N LYS A 183 2.84 36.63 29.30
CA LYS A 183 3.19 38.05 29.58
C LYS A 183 1.98 38.90 29.98
N LYS A 184 0.83 38.70 29.35
CA LYS A 184 -0.42 39.41 29.66
C LYS A 184 -0.88 39.17 31.11
N TYR A 185 -0.62 37.96 31.64
CA TYR A 185 -1.03 37.59 33.00
C TYR A 185 0.14 37.62 34.01
N GLU A 186 1.24 38.29 33.70
CA GLU A 186 2.45 38.33 34.50
C GLU A 186 2.20 38.83 35.93
N GLU A 187 1.39 39.90 36.11
CA GLU A 187 1.03 40.42 37.43
C GLU A 187 0.32 39.41 38.31
N VAL A 188 -0.57 38.61 37.72
CA VAL A 188 -1.26 37.52 38.42
C VAL A 188 -0.29 36.43 38.84
N LEU A 189 0.64 36.07 37.94
CA LEU A 189 1.65 35.05 38.22
C LEU A 189 2.66 35.54 39.29
N GLN A 190 3.00 36.83 39.33
CA GLN A 190 3.85 37.38 40.38
C GLN A 190 3.17 37.37 41.75
N SER A 191 1.85 37.58 41.81
CA SER A 191 1.09 37.51 43.07
C SER A 191 0.93 36.07 43.60
N ALA A 192 1.06 35.07 42.74
CA ALA A 192 0.89 33.66 43.05
C ALA A 192 1.96 32.79 42.34
N VAL A 193 3.23 33.03 42.68
CA VAL A 193 4.41 32.42 42.02
C VAL A 193 4.32 30.86 41.99
N TYR A 194 3.70 30.26 42.99
CA TYR A 194 3.47 28.80 43.02
C TYR A 194 2.65 28.28 41.84
N LEU A 195 1.82 29.13 41.18
CA LEU A 195 1.05 28.71 39.99
C LEU A 195 1.94 28.52 38.76
N ALA A 196 3.09 29.22 38.71
CA ALA A 196 4.01 29.08 37.57
C ALA A 196 4.57 27.68 37.43
N VAL A 197 4.64 26.91 38.51
CA VAL A 197 5.10 25.49 38.49
C VAL A 197 4.15 24.58 37.68
N PHE A 198 2.86 24.93 37.61
CA PHE A 198 1.89 24.14 36.87
C PHE A 198 1.92 24.38 35.38
N ILE A 199 2.51 25.47 34.88
CA ILE A 199 2.56 25.79 33.43
C ILE A 199 3.23 24.65 32.64
N PRO A 200 4.48 24.23 32.98
CA PRO A 200 5.12 23.14 32.26
C PRO A 200 4.32 21.83 32.37
N MET A 201 3.77 21.51 33.54
CA MET A 201 2.98 20.32 33.76
C MET A 201 1.72 20.26 32.86
N LEU A 202 0.99 21.36 32.76
CA LEU A 202 -0.20 21.43 31.89
C LEU A 202 0.16 21.40 30.41
N MET A 203 1.26 22.04 30.01
CA MET A 203 1.73 22.04 28.63
C MET A 203 2.18 20.62 28.22
N ASP A 204 2.94 19.93 29.06
CA ASP A 204 3.39 18.56 28.80
C ASP A 204 2.20 17.59 28.75
N THR A 205 1.29 17.67 29.71
CA THR A 205 0.06 16.85 29.72
C THR A 205 -0.79 17.09 28.45
N GLY A 206 -0.94 18.37 28.05
CA GLY A 206 -1.69 18.71 26.83
C GLY A 206 -1.02 18.18 25.55
N GLY A 207 0.31 18.26 25.48
CA GLY A 207 1.11 17.71 24.38
C GLY A 207 0.98 16.19 24.29
N ASN A 208 1.12 15.48 25.42
CA ASN A 208 0.99 14.03 25.47
C ASN A 208 -0.44 13.58 25.12
N ALA A 209 -1.47 14.25 25.64
CA ALA A 209 -2.86 13.95 25.29
C ALA A 209 -3.15 14.16 23.79
N GLY A 210 -2.60 15.25 23.22
CA GLY A 210 -2.70 15.52 21.77
C GLY A 210 -2.01 14.46 20.94
N SER A 211 -0.80 14.05 21.30
CA SER A 211 -0.06 12.97 20.64
C SER A 211 -0.83 11.64 20.68
N GLN A 212 -1.33 11.25 21.86
CA GLN A 212 -2.13 10.02 22.01
C GLN A 212 -3.40 10.03 21.16
N SER A 213 -4.05 11.18 21.02
CA SER A 213 -5.25 11.30 20.17
C SER A 213 -4.94 11.25 18.68
N ALA A 214 -3.74 11.67 18.27
CA ALA A 214 -3.32 11.63 16.87
C ALA A 214 -2.84 10.22 16.44
N THR A 215 -2.57 9.32 17.40
CA THR A 215 -2.09 7.95 17.14
C THR A 215 -3.26 6.95 16.98
N LEU A 216 -4.50 7.35 17.27
CA LEU A 216 -5.72 6.53 17.13
C LEU A 216 -6.39 6.75 15.79
#